data_77afcca4ca87e57d0674f26a1bd78146
#
_entry.id   77afcca4ca87e57d0674f26a1bd78146
#
_cell.length_a   1.000
_cell.length_b   1.000
_cell.length_c   1.000
_cell.angle_alpha   90.00
_cell.angle_beta   90.00
_cell.angle_gamma   90.00
#
_symmetry.space_group_name_H-M   'P 1'
#
loop_
_entity.id
_entity.type
_entity.pdbx_description
1 polymer ?
#
loop_
_entity_poly.entity_id
_entity_poly.type
_entity_poly.pdbx_seq_one_letter_code
_entity_poly.pdbx_strand_id
1 'polypeptide(L)'
;WMAAENADIQPDDTVAVWGCGPVGLFAIQSAIVMGASRVIAIDHYPNRLALAKQLGAEIIDFRETDVREALMEMSGGIGVDAVIDAVGMESHGFAIDNMFDVVKQKVGMGADRASALKQAILAVRFGGKVSIPGVYGGMTDKWPLGAMMEKGLQVRGGQTHVQKYTKQLLEKIEDGTLDTTFLISHRLPLEQAAEGYKNFKEQQNEWTKVILKPGMEN
;
A
#
# COMPACT_ATOMS: atom_id res chain seq x y z
N TRP A 1 8.29 -1.17 -6.33
CA TRP A 1 9.32 -0.25 -6.83
C TRP A 1 8.73 0.97 -7.51
N MET A 2 7.87 0.79 -8.53
CA MET A 2 7.18 1.91 -9.20
C MET A 2 6.44 2.81 -8.21
N ALA A 3 5.84 2.26 -7.18
CA ALA A 3 5.15 3.04 -6.17
C ALA A 3 6.08 4.02 -5.44
N ALA A 4 7.27 3.57 -5.06
CA ALA A 4 8.28 4.40 -4.43
C ALA A 4 8.91 5.40 -5.43
N GLU A 5 9.16 4.97 -6.68
CA GLU A 5 9.62 5.88 -7.75
C GLU A 5 8.60 7.01 -8.02
N ASN A 6 7.31 6.68 -8.06
CA ASN A 6 6.24 7.67 -8.24
C ASN A 6 6.11 8.64 -7.07
N ALA A 7 6.47 8.21 -5.87
CA ALA A 7 6.55 9.06 -4.69
C ALA A 7 7.78 9.98 -4.72
N ASP A 8 8.69 9.83 -5.70
CA ASP A 8 9.87 10.66 -5.92
C ASP A 8 10.65 10.92 -4.62
N ILE A 9 10.95 9.81 -3.93
CA ILE A 9 11.53 9.81 -2.59
C ILE A 9 12.92 10.45 -2.62
N GLN A 10 13.14 11.36 -1.70
CA GLN A 10 14.44 12.02 -1.50
C GLN A 10 15.08 11.55 -0.19
N PRO A 11 16.41 11.70 -0.05
CA PRO A 11 17.06 11.57 1.24
C PRO A 11 16.34 12.45 2.29
N ASP A 12 16.20 11.93 3.49
CA ASP A 12 15.53 12.57 4.63
C ASP A 12 13.99 12.62 4.56
N ASP A 13 13.35 12.17 3.47
CA ASP A 13 11.90 12.10 3.40
C ASP A 13 11.30 11.12 4.44
N THR A 14 10.19 11.51 5.04
CA THR A 14 9.28 10.63 5.79
C THR A 14 8.16 10.17 4.86
N VAL A 15 8.04 8.86 4.67
CA VAL A 15 7.08 8.24 3.74
C VAL A 15 6.04 7.42 4.52
N ALA A 16 4.76 7.66 4.28
CA ALA A 16 3.69 6.83 4.85
C ALA A 16 3.06 5.92 3.78
N VAL A 17 2.88 4.63 4.12
CA VAL A 17 2.37 3.60 3.20
C VAL A 17 1.09 3.01 3.79
N TRP A 18 -0.03 3.19 3.09
CA TRP A 18 -1.31 2.56 3.42
C TRP A 18 -1.40 1.18 2.80
N GLY A 19 -1.65 0.17 3.61
CA GLY A 19 -1.74 -1.23 3.24
C GLY A 19 -0.39 -1.95 3.26
N CYS A 20 -0.27 -2.98 4.10
CA CYS A 20 0.91 -3.84 4.21
C CYS A 20 0.67 -5.22 3.56
N GLY A 21 -0.12 -5.26 2.48
CA GLY A 21 -0.16 -6.40 1.57
C GLY A 21 1.15 -6.53 0.78
N PRO A 22 1.27 -7.51 -0.14
CA PRO A 22 2.51 -7.71 -0.90
C PRO A 22 3.01 -6.46 -1.62
N VAL A 23 2.10 -5.67 -2.21
CA VAL A 23 2.46 -4.41 -2.88
C VAL A 23 3.00 -3.39 -1.89
N GLY A 24 2.32 -3.19 -0.76
CA GLY A 24 2.74 -2.25 0.27
C GLY A 24 4.06 -2.62 0.93
N LEU A 25 4.26 -3.90 1.27
CA LEU A 25 5.53 -4.37 1.84
C LEU A 25 6.70 -4.17 0.89
N PHE A 26 6.53 -4.43 -0.41
CA PHE A 26 7.57 -4.11 -1.39
C PHE A 26 7.73 -2.60 -1.62
N ALA A 27 6.67 -1.80 -1.50
CA ALA A 27 6.79 -0.35 -1.54
C ALA A 27 7.58 0.19 -0.34
N ILE A 28 7.37 -0.36 0.85
CA ILE A 28 8.14 -0.05 2.07
C ILE A 28 9.61 -0.37 1.86
N GLN A 29 9.95 -1.61 1.44
CA GLN A 29 11.32 -2.00 1.16
C GLN A 29 11.97 -1.09 0.11
N SER A 30 11.23 -0.79 -0.97
CA SER A 30 11.72 0.08 -2.03
C SER A 30 11.95 1.51 -1.55
N ALA A 31 11.08 2.05 -0.71
CA ALA A 31 11.22 3.38 -0.14
C ALA A 31 12.50 3.49 0.71
N ILE A 32 12.78 2.47 1.53
CA ILE A 32 14.01 2.40 2.34
C ILE A 32 15.24 2.34 1.43
N VAL A 33 15.24 1.47 0.42
CA VAL A 33 16.36 1.34 -0.54
C VAL A 33 16.58 2.63 -1.35
N MET A 34 15.52 3.40 -1.62
CA MET A 34 15.62 4.70 -2.31
C MET A 34 16.07 5.85 -1.39
N GLY A 35 16.23 5.60 -0.10
CA GLY A 35 16.83 6.56 0.82
C GLY A 35 15.86 7.31 1.72
N ALA A 36 14.59 6.89 1.82
CA ALA A 36 13.70 7.45 2.83
C ALA A 36 14.31 7.32 4.23
N SER A 37 14.33 8.40 5.00
CA SER A 37 14.86 8.37 6.37
C SER A 37 13.91 7.68 7.34
N ARG A 38 12.61 7.78 7.08
CA ARG A 38 11.56 7.14 7.86
C ARG A 38 10.49 6.59 6.94
N VAL A 39 10.04 5.36 7.21
CA VAL A 39 8.88 4.77 6.54
C VAL A 39 7.87 4.35 7.59
N ILE A 40 6.62 4.81 7.45
CA ILE A 40 5.53 4.54 8.37
C ILE A 40 4.51 3.66 7.64
N ALA A 41 4.32 2.45 8.13
CA ALA A 41 3.42 1.44 7.56
C ALA A 41 2.07 1.45 8.29
N ILE A 42 0.97 1.50 7.55
CA ILE A 42 -0.39 1.61 8.09
C ILE A 42 -1.20 0.41 7.62
N ASP A 43 -1.63 -0.43 8.56
CA ASP A 43 -2.47 -1.61 8.32
C ASP A 43 -3.21 -1.96 9.63
N HIS A 44 -3.90 -3.09 9.66
CA HIS A 44 -4.54 -3.62 10.87
C HIS A 44 -4.28 -5.11 11.09
N TYR A 45 -3.62 -5.78 10.15
CA TYR A 45 -3.26 -7.18 10.30
C TYR A 45 -1.93 -7.30 11.05
N PRO A 46 -1.91 -7.90 12.27
CA PRO A 46 -0.70 -7.95 13.10
C PRO A 46 0.50 -8.56 12.40
N ASN A 47 0.32 -9.65 11.64
CA ASN A 47 1.43 -10.29 10.93
C ASN A 47 1.99 -9.41 9.80
N ARG A 48 1.14 -8.66 9.11
CA ARG A 48 1.57 -7.73 8.07
C ARG A 48 2.34 -6.54 8.67
N LEU A 49 1.85 -5.98 9.78
CA LEU A 49 2.55 -4.94 10.52
C LEU A 49 3.89 -5.45 11.08
N ALA A 50 3.95 -6.71 11.56
CA ALA A 50 5.19 -7.31 12.00
C ALA A 50 6.22 -7.42 10.87
N LEU A 51 5.81 -7.82 9.66
CA LEU A 51 6.68 -7.85 8.48
C LEU A 51 7.16 -6.45 8.09
N ALA A 52 6.29 -5.44 8.12
CA ALA A 52 6.69 -4.05 7.86
C ALA A 52 7.74 -3.57 8.89
N LYS A 53 7.54 -3.91 10.16
CA LYS A 53 8.50 -3.59 11.23
C LYS A 53 9.85 -4.30 11.06
N GLN A 54 9.85 -5.55 10.59
CA GLN A 54 11.08 -6.29 10.26
C GLN A 54 11.88 -5.63 9.13
N LEU A 55 11.21 -4.99 8.18
CA LEU A 55 11.84 -4.20 7.13
C LEU A 55 12.43 -2.87 7.63
N GLY A 56 12.12 -2.46 8.87
CA GLY A 56 12.59 -1.21 9.46
C GLY A 56 11.55 -0.08 9.46
N ALA A 57 10.29 -0.35 9.08
CA ALA A 57 9.24 0.65 9.15
C ALA A 57 8.72 0.84 10.58
N GLU A 58 8.31 2.06 10.90
CA GLU A 58 7.41 2.35 12.02
C GLU A 58 5.99 1.90 11.65
N ILE A 59 5.18 1.52 12.62
CA ILE A 59 3.85 0.94 12.33
C ILE A 59 2.72 1.72 13.00
N ILE A 60 1.59 1.81 12.32
CA ILE A 60 0.32 2.30 12.85
C ILE A 60 -0.76 1.26 12.58
N ASP A 61 -1.41 0.77 13.65
CA ASP A 61 -2.66 0.02 13.53
C ASP A 61 -3.83 1.02 13.51
N PHE A 62 -4.51 1.13 12.36
CA PHE A 62 -5.59 2.09 12.18
C PHE A 62 -6.87 1.74 12.95
N ARG A 63 -6.96 0.58 13.58
CA ARG A 63 -8.06 0.23 14.50
C ARG A 63 -7.86 0.79 15.89
N GLU A 64 -6.61 1.03 16.27
CA GLU A 64 -6.24 1.49 17.61
C GLU A 64 -5.92 2.98 17.65
N THR A 65 -5.57 3.57 16.50
CA THR A 65 -5.03 4.93 16.43
C THR A 65 -5.65 5.71 15.28
N ASP A 66 -6.00 6.97 15.52
CA ASP A 66 -6.31 7.89 14.42
C ASP A 66 -5.04 8.14 13.59
N VAL A 67 -5.06 7.65 12.35
CA VAL A 67 -3.89 7.66 11.46
C VAL A 67 -3.42 9.08 11.18
N ARG A 68 -4.35 10.01 10.98
CA ARG A 68 -4.00 11.39 10.67
C ARG A 68 -3.35 12.09 11.85
N GLU A 69 -3.92 11.93 13.03
CA GLU A 69 -3.38 12.51 14.26
C GLU A 69 -1.98 11.97 14.54
N ALA A 70 -1.80 10.64 14.46
CA ALA A 70 -0.50 10.01 14.64
C ALA A 70 0.55 10.51 13.64
N LEU A 71 0.21 10.58 12.34
CA LEU A 71 1.13 11.07 11.32
C LEU A 71 1.49 12.54 11.52
N MET A 72 0.54 13.38 11.95
CA MET A 72 0.82 14.78 12.28
C MET A 72 1.76 14.90 13.47
N GLU A 73 1.56 14.11 14.53
CA GLU A 73 2.46 14.05 15.69
C GLU A 73 3.86 13.59 15.29
N MET A 74 3.96 12.47 14.55
CA MET A 74 5.23 11.87 14.10
C MET A 74 6.01 12.79 13.14
N SER A 75 5.35 13.72 12.47
CA SER A 75 5.94 14.68 11.53
C SER A 75 6.08 16.10 12.07
N GLY A 76 5.89 16.29 13.38
CA GLY A 76 5.99 17.63 14.01
C GLY A 76 4.91 18.61 13.55
N GLY A 77 3.72 18.13 13.17
CA GLY A 77 2.59 18.94 12.76
C GLY A 77 2.58 19.38 11.30
N ILE A 78 3.60 19.01 10.52
CA ILE A 78 3.75 19.45 9.11
C ILE A 78 3.07 18.48 8.14
N GLY A 79 3.00 17.22 8.46
CA GLY A 79 2.62 16.12 7.60
C GLY A 79 3.84 15.42 6.97
N VAL A 80 3.63 14.22 6.43
CA VAL A 80 4.70 13.42 5.81
C VAL A 80 5.06 13.94 4.42
N ASP A 81 6.27 13.67 3.94
CA ASP A 81 6.77 14.17 2.65
C ASP A 81 6.10 13.49 1.47
N ALA A 82 5.92 12.19 1.57
CA ALA A 82 5.26 11.40 0.54
C ALA A 82 4.34 10.34 1.14
N VAL A 83 3.29 9.99 0.38
CA VAL A 83 2.34 8.95 0.74
C VAL A 83 2.18 7.95 -0.40
N ILE A 84 1.99 6.68 -0.04
CA ILE A 84 1.77 5.59 -0.99
C ILE A 84 0.48 4.87 -0.59
N ASP A 85 -0.52 4.87 -1.49
CA ASP A 85 -1.75 4.10 -1.30
C ASP A 85 -1.66 2.75 -2.00
N ALA A 86 -1.32 1.72 -1.24
CA ALA A 86 -1.26 0.33 -1.71
C ALA A 86 -2.54 -0.48 -1.37
N VAL A 87 -3.64 0.18 -1.01
CA VAL A 87 -4.93 -0.44 -0.68
C VAL A 87 -5.88 -0.41 -1.87
N GLY A 88 -6.06 0.75 -2.48
CA GLY A 88 -7.02 0.93 -3.56
C GLY A 88 -8.47 0.75 -3.10
N MET A 89 -9.31 0.16 -3.94
CA MET A 89 -10.73 -0.09 -3.65
C MET A 89 -10.98 -1.19 -2.60
N GLU A 90 -9.95 -1.85 -2.09
CA GLU A 90 -10.06 -2.79 -0.97
C GLU A 90 -10.12 -2.09 0.39
N SER A 91 -10.04 -0.75 0.42
CA SER A 91 -10.17 0.01 1.66
C SER A 91 -11.53 -0.22 2.31
N HIS A 92 -11.49 -0.65 3.58
CA HIS A 92 -12.68 -0.83 4.38
C HIS A 92 -13.06 0.50 5.03
N GLY A 93 -14.05 1.22 4.45
CA GLY A 93 -14.75 2.31 5.11
C GLY A 93 -15.70 1.77 6.20
N PHE A 94 -16.29 2.63 7.00
CA PHE A 94 -17.33 2.25 7.95
C PHE A 94 -18.43 1.43 7.24
N ALA A 95 -18.95 0.37 7.90
CA ALA A 95 -19.86 -0.62 7.32
C ALA A 95 -21.10 -0.03 6.62
N ILE A 96 -21.53 1.17 7.01
CA ILE A 96 -22.67 1.89 6.42
C ILE A 96 -22.34 2.40 5.01
N ASP A 97 -21.12 2.93 4.79
CA ASP A 97 -20.69 3.44 3.48
C ASP A 97 -20.59 2.30 2.47
N ASN A 98 -20.13 1.12 2.87
CA ASN A 98 -20.03 -0.04 2.00
C ASN A 98 -21.38 -0.51 1.43
N MET A 99 -22.47 -0.41 2.20
CA MET A 99 -23.80 -0.81 1.74
C MET A 99 -24.35 0.18 0.70
N PHE A 100 -24.15 1.47 0.91
CA PHE A 100 -24.55 2.50 -0.05
C PHE A 100 -23.70 2.43 -1.33
N ASP A 101 -22.41 2.12 -1.23
CA ASP A 101 -21.51 1.99 -2.39
C ASP A 101 -21.87 0.82 -3.30
N VAL A 102 -22.30 -0.32 -2.73
CA VAL A 102 -22.79 -1.44 -3.53
C VAL A 102 -24.04 -1.07 -4.35
N VAL A 103 -24.95 -0.28 -3.76
CA VAL A 103 -26.15 0.21 -4.47
C VAL A 103 -25.74 1.23 -5.55
N LYS A 104 -24.86 2.18 -5.24
CA LYS A 104 -24.35 3.17 -6.19
C LYS A 104 -23.65 2.52 -7.40
N GLN A 105 -22.81 1.50 -7.16
CA GLN A 105 -22.14 0.77 -8.25
C GLN A 105 -23.11 0.08 -9.18
N LYS A 106 -24.21 -0.51 -8.66
CA LYS A 106 -25.24 -1.16 -9.47
C LYS A 106 -26.01 -0.19 -10.38
N VAL A 107 -26.07 1.09 -10.01
CA VAL A 107 -26.74 2.14 -10.81
C VAL A 107 -25.74 3.03 -11.56
N GLY A 108 -24.46 2.64 -11.66
CA GLY A 108 -23.44 3.39 -12.40
C GLY A 108 -22.99 4.69 -11.74
N MET A 109 -23.29 4.88 -10.45
CA MET A 109 -22.83 6.03 -9.66
C MET A 109 -21.46 5.76 -9.03
N GLY A 110 -20.66 6.81 -8.77
CA GLY A 110 -19.34 6.69 -8.17
C GLY A 110 -19.37 6.05 -6.78
N ALA A 111 -18.29 5.36 -6.40
CA ALA A 111 -18.13 4.69 -5.12
C ALA A 111 -17.21 5.46 -4.18
N ASP A 112 -17.57 5.54 -2.90
CA ASP A 112 -16.75 6.20 -1.86
C ASP A 112 -15.79 5.23 -1.15
N ARG A 113 -15.13 4.35 -1.92
CA ARG A 113 -14.20 3.33 -1.43
C ARG A 113 -12.74 3.80 -1.36
N ALA A 114 -12.49 5.09 -1.45
CA ALA A 114 -11.16 5.66 -1.44
C ALA A 114 -10.77 6.23 -0.07
N SER A 115 -11.23 5.64 1.04
CA SER A 115 -10.98 6.18 2.39
C SER A 115 -9.50 6.27 2.72
N ALA A 116 -8.71 5.25 2.39
CA ALA A 116 -7.26 5.24 2.57
C ALA A 116 -6.58 6.36 1.79
N LEU A 117 -6.92 6.51 0.50
CA LEU A 117 -6.36 7.56 -0.35
C LEU A 117 -6.74 8.98 0.13
N LYS A 118 -7.98 9.16 0.60
CA LYS A 118 -8.41 10.45 1.16
C LYS A 118 -7.63 10.80 2.43
N GLN A 119 -7.44 9.85 3.33
CA GLN A 119 -6.59 10.03 4.51
C GLN A 119 -5.15 10.37 4.11
N ALA A 120 -4.57 9.67 3.12
CA ALA A 120 -3.24 9.91 2.62
C ALA A 120 -3.07 11.34 2.08
N ILE A 121 -4.02 11.82 1.24
CA ILE A 121 -4.02 13.18 0.71
C ILE A 121 -4.11 14.23 1.84
N LEU A 122 -4.86 13.96 2.89
CA LEU A 122 -4.98 14.89 4.01
C LEU A 122 -3.77 14.88 4.94
N ALA A 123 -3.04 13.76 5.03
CA ALA A 123 -1.88 13.59 5.90
C ALA A 123 -0.56 14.07 5.30
N VAL A 124 -0.46 14.16 3.97
CA VAL A 124 0.74 14.64 3.28
C VAL A 124 0.91 16.15 3.47
N ARG A 125 2.17 16.62 3.59
CA ARG A 125 2.50 18.04 3.75
C ARG A 125 2.21 18.87 2.49
N PHE A 126 2.31 20.19 2.60
CA PHE A 126 2.30 21.10 1.44
C PHE A 126 3.48 20.76 0.51
N GLY A 127 3.22 20.79 -0.80
CA GLY A 127 4.19 20.39 -1.83
C GLY A 127 4.55 18.91 -1.84
N GLY A 128 3.86 18.09 -1.04
CA GLY A 128 4.16 16.67 -0.92
C GLY A 128 3.68 15.83 -2.10
N LYS A 129 3.96 14.53 -2.04
CA LYS A 129 3.79 13.61 -3.16
C LYS A 129 2.84 12.48 -2.78
N VAL A 130 1.97 12.10 -3.72
CA VAL A 130 0.98 11.02 -3.56
C VAL A 130 1.19 10.00 -4.66
N SER A 131 1.58 8.79 -4.29
CA SER A 131 1.70 7.65 -5.20
C SER A 131 0.54 6.69 -5.02
N ILE A 132 -0.09 6.29 -6.12
CA ILE A 132 -1.29 5.43 -6.12
C ILE A 132 -1.01 4.17 -6.94
N PRO A 133 -0.33 3.15 -6.37
CA PRO A 133 -0.27 1.82 -6.94
C PRO A 133 -1.56 1.02 -6.70
N GLY A 134 -2.40 1.45 -5.77
CA GLY A 134 -3.70 0.85 -5.49
C GLY A 134 -4.62 0.87 -6.70
N VAL A 135 -5.40 -0.21 -6.87
CA VAL A 135 -6.30 -0.33 -8.04
C VAL A 135 -7.63 0.36 -7.76
N TYR A 136 -7.97 1.29 -8.65
CA TYR A 136 -9.26 1.98 -8.68
C TYR A 136 -9.96 1.70 -9.99
N GLY A 137 -11.18 1.15 -9.94
CA GLY A 137 -12.01 0.92 -11.11
C GLY A 137 -13.21 1.85 -11.13
N GLY A 138 -13.56 2.39 -12.32
CA GLY A 138 -14.69 3.27 -12.48
C GLY A 138 -14.49 4.68 -11.93
N MET A 139 -15.56 5.28 -11.40
CA MET A 139 -15.54 6.63 -10.81
C MET A 139 -15.54 6.54 -9.28
N THR A 140 -14.71 7.36 -8.64
CA THR A 140 -14.72 7.59 -7.20
C THR A 140 -15.27 8.98 -6.92
N ASP A 141 -16.09 9.12 -5.89
CA ASP A 141 -16.66 10.42 -5.48
C ASP A 141 -15.94 11.01 -4.24
N LYS A 142 -16.33 12.23 -3.88
CA LYS A 142 -15.83 12.96 -2.71
C LYS A 142 -14.30 13.09 -2.66
N TRP A 143 -13.69 13.36 -3.81
CA TRP A 143 -12.26 13.63 -3.86
C TRP A 143 -11.92 14.93 -3.11
N PRO A 144 -10.88 14.96 -2.27
CA PRO A 144 -10.44 16.15 -1.55
C PRO A 144 -9.64 17.09 -2.48
N LEU A 145 -10.22 17.45 -3.64
CA LEU A 145 -9.56 18.22 -4.69
C LEU A 145 -9.11 19.61 -4.19
N GLY A 146 -9.92 20.22 -3.31
CA GLY A 146 -9.55 21.50 -2.68
C GLY A 146 -8.27 21.39 -1.87
N ALA A 147 -8.12 20.32 -1.05
CA ALA A 147 -6.91 20.08 -0.29
C ALA A 147 -5.71 19.78 -1.19
N MET A 148 -5.91 19.04 -2.29
CA MET A 148 -4.85 18.75 -3.27
C MET A 148 -4.34 20.04 -3.91
N MET A 149 -5.25 20.92 -4.32
CA MET A 149 -4.91 22.21 -4.92
C MET A 149 -4.23 23.15 -3.92
N GLU A 150 -4.81 23.29 -2.72
CA GLU A 150 -4.26 24.15 -1.67
C GLU A 150 -2.85 23.75 -1.27
N LYS A 151 -2.61 22.46 -1.12
CA LYS A 151 -1.30 21.91 -0.75
C LYS A 151 -0.30 21.84 -1.91
N GLY A 152 -0.72 22.04 -3.16
CA GLY A 152 0.14 21.92 -4.35
C GLY A 152 0.69 20.51 -4.53
N LEU A 153 -0.15 19.48 -4.35
CA LEU A 153 0.30 18.08 -4.35
C LEU A 153 0.67 17.59 -5.74
N GLN A 154 1.70 16.75 -5.80
CA GLN A 154 2.01 15.93 -6.97
C GLN A 154 1.38 14.56 -6.80
N VAL A 155 0.51 14.16 -7.72
CA VAL A 155 -0.18 12.88 -7.67
C VAL A 155 0.20 12.04 -8.88
N ARG A 156 0.68 10.82 -8.65
CA ARG A 156 1.03 9.86 -9.69
C ARG A 156 0.42 8.51 -9.38
N GLY A 157 -0.16 7.88 -10.38
CA GLY A 157 -0.74 6.54 -10.29
C GLY A 157 -0.66 5.82 -11.62
N GLY A 158 -1.04 4.57 -11.63
CA GLY A 158 -1.13 3.79 -12.85
C GLY A 158 -0.79 2.32 -12.67
N GLN A 159 -1.02 1.56 -13.73
CA GLN A 159 -0.64 0.16 -13.81
C GLN A 159 0.87 0.02 -13.88
N THR A 160 1.41 -1.01 -13.23
CA THR A 160 2.86 -1.21 -13.15
C THR A 160 3.47 -1.48 -14.53
N HIS A 161 4.46 -0.67 -14.91
CA HIS A 161 5.26 -0.85 -16.13
C HIS A 161 6.30 -1.94 -15.91
N VAL A 162 5.87 -3.22 -15.87
CA VAL A 162 6.70 -4.37 -15.48
C VAL A 162 8.00 -4.42 -16.25
N GLN A 163 7.94 -4.32 -17.58
CA GLN A 163 9.14 -4.42 -18.43
C GLN A 163 10.19 -3.33 -18.16
N LYS A 164 9.73 -2.12 -17.76
CA LYS A 164 10.63 -1.02 -17.38
C LYS A 164 11.55 -1.40 -16.22
N TYR A 165 11.02 -2.17 -15.28
CA TYR A 165 11.71 -2.42 -14.01
C TYR A 165 12.39 -3.80 -13.93
N THR A 166 12.00 -4.76 -14.78
CA THR A 166 12.41 -6.17 -14.63
C THR A 166 13.92 -6.33 -14.54
N LYS A 167 14.69 -5.70 -15.43
CA LYS A 167 16.14 -5.84 -15.45
C LYS A 167 16.79 -5.29 -14.17
N GLN A 168 16.50 -4.05 -13.84
CA GLN A 168 17.10 -3.40 -12.66
C GLN A 168 16.70 -4.06 -11.33
N LEU A 169 15.49 -4.62 -11.26
CA LEU A 169 15.03 -5.31 -10.04
C LEU A 169 15.68 -6.69 -9.92
N LEU A 170 15.91 -7.39 -11.04
CA LEU A 170 16.66 -8.64 -11.03
C LEU A 170 18.09 -8.42 -10.52
N GLU A 171 18.78 -7.40 -11.03
CA GLU A 171 20.12 -7.01 -10.56
C GLU A 171 20.13 -6.74 -9.05
N LYS A 172 19.11 -6.02 -8.52
CA LYS A 172 18.99 -5.73 -7.09
C LYS A 172 18.67 -6.95 -6.21
N ILE A 173 18.02 -7.95 -6.77
CA ILE A 173 17.78 -9.23 -6.10
C ILE A 173 19.07 -10.06 -6.09
N GLU A 174 19.79 -10.08 -7.19
CA GLU A 174 21.05 -10.84 -7.32
C GLU A 174 22.17 -10.27 -6.43
N ASP A 175 22.24 -8.95 -6.26
CA ASP A 175 23.22 -8.30 -5.39
C ASP A 175 22.79 -8.26 -3.90
N GLY A 176 21.56 -8.73 -3.57
CA GLY A 176 21.05 -8.80 -2.22
C GLY A 176 20.48 -7.47 -1.69
N THR A 177 20.38 -6.42 -2.53
CA THR A 177 19.76 -5.13 -2.14
C THR A 177 18.28 -5.28 -1.86
N LEU A 178 17.58 -6.18 -2.59
CA LEU A 178 16.17 -6.50 -2.39
C LEU A 178 16.00 -7.98 -2.04
N ASP A 179 15.35 -8.25 -0.91
CA ASP A 179 14.85 -9.58 -0.60
C ASP A 179 13.40 -9.70 -1.05
N THR A 180 13.10 -10.69 -1.88
CA THR A 180 11.74 -10.99 -2.35
C THR A 180 11.12 -12.19 -1.64
N THR A 181 11.82 -12.79 -0.69
CA THR A 181 11.41 -14.04 -0.02
C THR A 181 10.75 -13.85 1.32
N PHE A 182 10.99 -12.73 1.99
CA PHE A 182 10.54 -12.46 3.37
C PHE A 182 9.02 -12.54 3.56
N LEU A 183 8.24 -12.27 2.51
CA LEU A 183 6.78 -12.28 2.58
C LEU A 183 6.14 -13.61 2.13
N ILE A 184 6.94 -14.60 1.70
CA ILE A 184 6.42 -15.89 1.26
C ILE A 184 5.91 -16.67 2.47
N SER A 185 4.59 -16.72 2.63
CA SER A 185 3.94 -17.42 3.74
C SER A 185 3.73 -18.92 3.45
N HIS A 186 3.40 -19.26 2.20
CA HIS A 186 3.02 -20.64 1.84
C HIS A 186 3.63 -21.07 0.51
N ARG A 187 3.99 -22.36 0.44
CA ARG A 187 4.38 -23.05 -0.79
C ARG A 187 3.48 -24.27 -0.94
N LEU A 188 2.72 -24.34 -2.01
CA LEU A 188 1.71 -25.37 -2.26
C LEU A 188 1.98 -26.07 -3.59
N PRO A 189 1.57 -27.34 -3.73
CA PRO A 189 1.44 -27.99 -5.02
C PRO A 189 0.49 -27.22 -5.93
N LEU A 190 0.67 -27.29 -7.24
CA LEU A 190 -0.19 -26.60 -8.21
C LEU A 190 -1.66 -27.04 -8.08
N GLU A 191 -1.88 -28.30 -7.73
CA GLU A 191 -3.20 -28.93 -7.55
C GLU A 191 -4.02 -28.29 -6.43
N GLN A 192 -3.34 -27.67 -5.44
CA GLN A 192 -3.96 -26.94 -4.33
C GLN A 192 -4.19 -25.44 -4.62
N ALA A 193 -4.04 -25.01 -5.85
CA ALA A 193 -4.20 -23.60 -6.22
C ALA A 193 -5.55 -23.02 -5.78
N ALA A 194 -6.66 -23.75 -5.97
CA ALA A 194 -8.00 -23.30 -5.59
C ALA A 194 -8.10 -23.02 -4.08
N GLU A 195 -7.55 -23.90 -3.25
CA GLU A 195 -7.47 -23.72 -1.80
C GLU A 195 -6.58 -22.54 -1.44
N GLY A 196 -5.42 -22.43 -2.08
CA GLY A 196 -4.49 -21.30 -1.91
C GLY A 196 -5.15 -19.96 -2.17
N TYR A 197 -5.93 -19.81 -3.25
CA TYR A 197 -6.68 -18.59 -3.54
C TYR A 197 -7.77 -18.31 -2.51
N LYS A 198 -8.49 -19.33 -2.05
CA LYS A 198 -9.52 -19.18 -1.01
C LYS A 198 -8.90 -18.67 0.29
N ASN A 199 -7.85 -19.33 0.78
CA ASN A 199 -7.22 -18.98 2.04
C ASN A 199 -6.53 -17.61 1.96
N PHE A 200 -5.89 -17.27 0.83
CA PHE A 200 -5.33 -15.93 0.60
C PHE A 200 -6.37 -14.82 0.75
N LYS A 201 -7.62 -15.07 0.34
CA LYS A 201 -8.72 -14.11 0.50
C LYS A 201 -9.30 -14.09 1.90
N GLU A 202 -9.47 -15.25 2.54
CA GLU A 202 -10.19 -15.40 3.81
C GLU A 202 -9.30 -15.25 5.05
N GLN A 203 -7.99 -15.57 4.92
CA GLN A 203 -7.01 -15.59 6.02
C GLN A 203 -5.87 -14.59 5.79
N GLN A 204 -6.21 -13.36 5.48
CA GLN A 204 -5.25 -12.32 5.04
C GLN A 204 -4.15 -11.99 6.06
N ASN A 205 -4.35 -12.29 7.34
CA ASN A 205 -3.32 -12.11 8.35
C ASN A 205 -2.18 -13.13 8.21
N GLU A 206 -2.47 -14.35 7.79
CA GLU A 206 -1.51 -15.46 7.75
C GLU A 206 -1.01 -15.73 6.32
N TRP A 207 -1.85 -15.45 5.31
CA TRP A 207 -1.59 -15.73 3.91
C TRP A 207 -1.17 -14.45 3.18
N THR A 208 0.12 -14.13 3.21
CA THR A 208 0.66 -12.92 2.56
C THR A 208 1.09 -13.15 1.12
N LYS A 209 1.84 -14.25 0.87
CA LYS A 209 2.28 -14.63 -0.48
C LYS A 209 2.32 -16.14 -0.61
N VAL A 210 1.61 -16.65 -1.61
CA VAL A 210 1.57 -18.08 -1.93
C VAL A 210 2.39 -18.34 -3.19
N ILE A 211 3.26 -19.36 -3.14
CA ILE A 211 3.96 -19.89 -4.31
C ILE A 211 3.38 -21.25 -4.65
N LEU A 212 2.94 -21.42 -5.88
CA LEU A 212 2.49 -22.70 -6.42
C LEU A 212 3.66 -23.38 -7.13
N LYS A 213 3.95 -24.61 -6.76
CA LYS A 213 5.05 -25.41 -7.31
C LYS A 213 4.50 -26.61 -8.10
N PRO A 214 4.58 -26.60 -9.45
CA PRO A 214 4.26 -27.79 -10.24
C PRO A 214 5.15 -28.96 -9.85
N GLY A 215 4.58 -30.17 -9.71
CA GLY A 215 5.31 -31.40 -9.36
C GLY A 215 5.77 -31.50 -7.90
N MET A 216 5.35 -30.61 -7.02
CA MET A 216 5.54 -30.76 -5.57
C MET A 216 4.57 -31.84 -5.06
N GLU A 217 5.08 -32.84 -4.38
CA GLU A 217 4.27 -33.85 -3.68
C GLU A 217 3.58 -33.21 -2.46
N ASN A 218 2.37 -33.74 -2.12
CA ASN A 218 1.56 -33.28 -0.98
C ASN A 218 2.18 -33.63 0.37
#